data_3d23a5614697aad7ec003a1c87bcc0bb
#
_entry.id   3d23a5614697aad7ec003a1c87bcc0bb
#
_cell.length_a   1.000
_cell.length_b   1.000
_cell.length_c   1.000
_cell.angle_alpha   90.00
_cell.angle_beta   90.00
_cell.angle_gamma   90.00
#
_symmetry.space_group_name_H-M   'P 1'
#
loop_
_entity.id
_entity.type
_entity.pdbx_description
1 polymer ?
#
loop_
_entity_poly.entity_id
_entity_poly.type
_entity_poly.pdbx_seq_one_letter_code
_entity_poly.pdbx_strand_id
1 'polypeptide(L)'
;MIWKHMTKPEIKDRVYAALDENRNYDSDYILGIPGTYLDTAQFHRDADFLQDAPFLRTFINNPNHIGCHTLTGDEGEDLFRGTQKIEVELIRMISEEILNAEEKSVDGYVAPGGTEANIQALWVYRNYYMQEFGAKADEIAVMFSSDSHYSFYKGANLLGIRARSIPVDKENRSISSEILEAQIEEAQAEGIKYFIAIANMSTTLFGSVDDPNQIAAVFEKLELPFKLHVDGAFGGFIYPFTNPESELHFGNPKVDSITVDAHKMLMAPYGTGVFMIRKNWIQYAATTEASYVQGLDYTMVGSRSGXXXXX
;
A
#
# COMPACT_ATOMS: atom_id res chain seq x y z
N MET A 1 -20.95 -10.76 1.49
CA MET A 1 -20.67 -9.47 2.15
C MET A 1 -19.77 -9.70 3.34
N ILE A 2 -18.58 -9.14 3.31
CA ILE A 2 -17.59 -9.27 4.38
C ILE A 2 -17.90 -8.30 5.52
N TRP A 3 -18.46 -7.13 5.19
CA TRP A 3 -18.78 -6.12 6.19
C TRP A 3 -19.76 -6.65 7.22
N LYS A 4 -19.36 -6.60 8.48
CA LYS A 4 -20.18 -7.00 9.60
C LYS A 4 -20.09 -5.94 10.67
N HIS A 5 -21.24 -5.40 11.05
CA HIS A 5 -21.28 -4.44 12.15
C HIS A 5 -20.90 -5.15 13.46
N MET A 6 -19.90 -4.61 14.15
CA MET A 6 -19.45 -5.14 15.45
C MET A 6 -19.58 -4.06 16.52
N THR A 7 -20.02 -4.45 17.69
CA THR A 7 -20.04 -3.55 18.84
C THR A 7 -18.63 -3.32 19.37
N LYS A 8 -18.46 -2.27 20.17
CA LYS A 8 -17.15 -1.99 20.77
C LYS A 8 -16.58 -3.17 21.58
N PRO A 9 -17.38 -3.86 22.42
CA PRO A 9 -16.86 -5.07 23.08
C PRO A 9 -16.42 -6.15 22.12
N GLU A 10 -17.21 -6.41 21.07
CA GLU A 10 -16.82 -7.43 20.07
C GLU A 10 -15.52 -7.09 19.37
N ILE A 11 -15.30 -5.81 19.05
CA ILE A 11 -14.03 -5.36 18.44
C ILE A 11 -12.88 -5.61 19.42
N LYS A 12 -13.07 -5.19 20.69
CA LYS A 12 -12.03 -5.38 21.72
C LYS A 12 -11.69 -6.87 21.88
N ASP A 13 -12.71 -7.71 22.01
CA ASP A 13 -12.52 -9.16 22.16
C ASP A 13 -11.79 -9.76 20.96
N ARG A 14 -12.17 -9.31 19.73
CA ARG A 14 -11.51 -9.78 18.51
C ARG A 14 -10.03 -9.42 18.48
N VAL A 15 -9.69 -8.17 18.87
CA VAL A 15 -8.29 -7.72 18.88
C VAL A 15 -7.48 -8.49 19.92
N TYR A 16 -8.02 -8.66 21.14
CA TYR A 16 -7.31 -9.42 22.17
C TYR A 16 -7.13 -10.89 21.76
N ALA A 17 -8.16 -11.49 21.17
CA ALA A 17 -8.06 -12.88 20.70
C ALA A 17 -6.95 -13.02 19.65
N ALA A 18 -6.84 -12.05 18.74
CA ALA A 18 -5.77 -12.07 17.73
C ALA A 18 -4.38 -11.95 18.37
N LEU A 19 -4.25 -11.12 19.41
CA LEU A 19 -2.99 -11.02 20.14
C LEU A 19 -2.65 -12.33 20.86
N ASP A 20 -3.66 -13.00 21.40
CA ASP A 20 -3.47 -14.26 22.10
C ASP A 20 -3.11 -15.42 21.16
N GLU A 21 -3.44 -15.31 19.88
CA GLU A 21 -3.01 -16.29 18.86
C GLU A 21 -1.52 -16.14 18.50
N ASN A 22 -0.92 -14.98 18.76
CA ASN A 22 0.51 -14.78 18.54
C ASN A 22 1.32 -15.45 19.64
N ARG A 23 2.57 -15.79 19.34
CA ARG A 23 3.48 -16.31 20.36
C ARG A 23 3.83 -15.20 21.36
N ASN A 24 3.85 -15.57 22.62
CA ASN A 24 4.12 -14.65 23.72
C ASN A 24 5.57 -14.82 24.20
N TYR A 25 6.36 -13.76 24.05
CA TYR A 25 7.78 -13.78 24.43
C TYR A 25 8.02 -13.97 25.93
N ASP A 26 6.99 -13.77 26.77
CA ASP A 26 7.11 -14.00 28.22
C ASP A 26 6.90 -15.46 28.61
N SER A 27 6.10 -16.20 27.84
CA SER A 27 5.69 -17.57 28.21
C SER A 27 6.19 -18.63 27.25
N ASP A 28 6.46 -18.29 26.01
CA ASP A 28 6.86 -19.26 24.98
C ASP A 28 8.37 -19.27 24.79
N TYR A 29 8.90 -20.45 24.47
CA TYR A 29 10.33 -20.59 24.13
C TYR A 29 10.50 -20.15 22.65
N ILE A 30 11.09 -19.00 22.45
CA ILE A 30 11.33 -18.43 21.13
C ILE A 30 12.83 -18.18 20.98
N LEU A 31 13.46 -18.88 20.04
CA LEU A 31 14.90 -18.73 19.78
C LEU A 31 15.12 -18.28 18.34
N GLY A 32 16.04 -17.38 18.18
CA GLY A 32 16.52 -16.96 16.86
C GLY A 32 15.65 -15.95 16.14
N ILE A 33 14.53 -15.54 16.72
CA ILE A 33 13.67 -14.53 16.13
C ILE A 33 13.87 -13.21 16.89
N PRO A 34 14.33 -12.17 16.21
CA PRO A 34 14.45 -10.86 16.88
C PRO A 34 13.08 -10.31 17.25
N GLY A 35 12.97 -9.76 18.43
CA GLY A 35 11.72 -9.22 18.93
C GLY A 35 11.98 -8.15 19.96
N THR A 36 10.93 -7.42 20.28
CA THR A 36 10.99 -6.40 21.32
C THR A 36 10.63 -7.03 22.65
N TYR A 37 11.50 -6.88 23.63
CA TYR A 37 11.26 -7.32 24.97
C TYR A 37 11.42 -6.13 25.92
N LEU A 38 10.33 -5.73 26.57
CA LEU A 38 10.41 -4.61 27.50
C LEU A 38 11.02 -5.08 28.82
N ASP A 39 12.05 -4.38 29.23
CA ASP A 39 12.65 -4.57 30.55
C ASP A 39 11.68 -4.04 31.59
N THR A 40 11.05 -4.94 32.36
CA THR A 40 10.07 -4.56 33.37
C THR A 40 10.67 -3.77 34.53
N ALA A 41 12.00 -3.79 34.70
CA ALA A 41 12.68 -2.91 35.67
C ALA A 41 12.75 -1.47 35.18
N GLN A 42 12.64 -1.25 33.88
CA GLN A 42 12.71 0.07 33.27
C GLN A 42 11.33 0.59 32.82
N PHE A 43 10.49 -0.31 32.36
CA PHE A 43 9.20 0.03 31.74
C PHE A 43 8.08 -0.66 32.52
N HIS A 44 7.18 0.11 33.03
CA HIS A 44 6.05 -0.39 33.82
C HIS A 44 4.97 -0.98 32.91
N ARG A 45 5.20 -2.19 32.40
CA ARG A 45 4.25 -2.81 31.47
C ARG A 45 2.93 -3.24 32.15
N ASP A 46 2.91 -3.26 33.46
CA ASP A 46 1.68 -3.46 34.24
C ASP A 46 0.99 -2.14 34.62
N ALA A 47 1.47 -1.01 34.13
CA ALA A 47 0.85 0.28 34.41
C ALA A 47 -0.60 0.34 33.93
N ASP A 48 -1.45 0.99 34.73
CA ASP A 48 -2.88 1.04 34.45
C ASP A 48 -3.21 1.58 33.06
N PHE A 49 -2.44 2.56 32.57
CA PHE A 49 -2.73 3.14 31.26
C PHE A 49 -2.45 2.18 30.09
N LEU A 50 -1.76 1.08 30.33
CA LEU A 50 -1.52 0.03 29.32
C LEU A 50 -2.55 -1.10 29.37
N GLN A 51 -3.24 -1.26 30.50
CA GLN A 51 -4.09 -2.42 30.75
C GLN A 51 -5.26 -2.55 29.78
N ASP A 52 -5.91 -1.46 29.43
CA ASP A 52 -7.06 -1.46 28.54
C ASP A 52 -6.76 -0.83 27.18
N ALA A 53 -5.52 -0.89 26.74
CA ALA A 53 -5.09 -0.29 25.49
C ALA A 53 -4.58 -1.37 24.52
N PRO A 54 -5.48 -2.07 23.78
CA PRO A 54 -5.07 -3.15 22.91
C PRO A 54 -3.98 -2.77 21.90
N PHE A 55 -4.06 -1.53 21.38
CA PHE A 55 -3.06 -1.06 20.43
C PHE A 55 -1.67 -0.96 21.04
N LEU A 56 -1.59 -0.57 22.32
CA LEU A 56 -0.30 -0.46 23.01
C LEU A 56 0.29 -1.84 23.32
N ARG A 57 -0.56 -2.85 23.54
CA ARG A 57 -0.09 -4.22 23.76
C ARG A 57 0.69 -4.74 22.56
N THR A 58 0.40 -4.25 21.35
CA THR A 58 1.15 -4.67 20.17
C THR A 58 2.61 -4.19 20.19
N PHE A 59 2.94 -3.22 21.05
CA PHE A 59 4.33 -2.75 21.22
C PHE A 59 5.04 -3.47 22.36
N ILE A 60 4.29 -4.14 23.23
CA ILE A 60 4.89 -4.77 24.42
C ILE A 60 5.44 -6.16 24.08
N ASN A 61 4.64 -6.99 23.45
CA ASN A 61 5.06 -8.36 23.08
C ASN A 61 5.49 -8.45 21.61
N ASN A 62 5.70 -7.31 20.99
CA ASN A 62 6.25 -7.13 19.65
C ASN A 62 5.72 -8.13 18.62
N PRO A 63 4.43 -8.10 18.29
CA PRO A 63 3.98 -8.80 17.09
C PRO A 63 4.54 -8.08 15.88
N ASN A 64 5.68 -8.54 15.42
CA ASN A 64 6.47 -7.93 14.36
C ASN A 64 6.06 -8.51 13.02
N HIS A 65 5.58 -7.67 12.11
CA HIS A 65 5.17 -8.10 10.78
C HIS A 65 6.30 -7.83 9.78
N ILE A 66 6.74 -8.88 9.11
CA ILE A 66 7.74 -8.78 8.04
C ILE A 66 7.14 -9.46 6.81
N GLY A 67 7.17 -8.78 5.68
CA GLY A 67 6.71 -9.34 4.41
C GLY A 67 5.24 -9.07 4.11
N CYS A 68 4.78 -9.67 3.02
CA CYS A 68 3.43 -9.48 2.48
C CYS A 68 2.60 -10.75 2.74
N HIS A 69 1.75 -10.68 3.74
CA HIS A 69 1.04 -11.87 4.25
C HIS A 69 -0.05 -12.40 3.31
N THR A 70 -0.54 -11.57 2.38
CA THR A 70 -1.52 -12.04 1.39
C THR A 70 -0.92 -13.06 0.42
N LEU A 71 0.42 -13.11 0.29
CA LEU A 71 1.09 -14.11 -0.55
C LEU A 71 1.04 -15.50 0.05
N THR A 72 1.11 -15.61 1.37
CA THR A 72 1.11 -16.90 2.06
C THR A 72 -0.30 -17.43 2.32
N GLY A 73 -1.31 -16.63 2.10
CA GLY A 73 -2.69 -17.02 2.28
C GLY A 73 -3.13 -17.04 3.74
N ASP A 74 -3.99 -17.99 4.09
CA ASP A 74 -4.64 -18.01 5.40
C ASP A 74 -3.81 -18.68 6.49
N GLU A 75 -2.70 -19.32 6.14
CA GLU A 75 -1.94 -20.10 7.13
C GLU A 75 -1.12 -19.23 8.08
N GLY A 76 -0.53 -18.17 7.58
CA GLY A 76 0.26 -17.25 8.38
C GLY A 76 1.47 -17.90 9.05
N GLU A 77 2.35 -17.08 9.59
CA GLU A 77 3.46 -17.57 10.39
C GLU A 77 2.99 -17.88 11.82
N ASP A 78 3.49 -18.96 12.38
CA ASP A 78 3.07 -19.40 13.72
C ASP A 78 3.29 -18.32 14.79
N LEU A 79 4.37 -17.56 14.67
CA LEU A 79 4.72 -16.54 15.68
C LEU A 79 3.73 -15.39 15.78
N PHE A 80 3.17 -14.95 14.64
CA PHE A 80 2.35 -13.74 14.57
C PHE A 80 0.99 -13.99 13.90
N ARG A 81 0.52 -15.21 13.95
CA ARG A 81 -0.66 -15.68 13.19
C ARG A 81 -1.89 -14.78 13.39
N GLY A 82 -2.16 -14.38 14.63
CA GLY A 82 -3.36 -13.62 14.93
C GLY A 82 -3.38 -12.24 14.25
N THR A 83 -2.29 -11.50 14.40
CA THR A 83 -2.22 -10.16 13.78
C THR A 83 -2.06 -10.22 12.27
N GLN A 84 -1.39 -11.26 11.74
CA GLN A 84 -1.30 -11.47 10.29
C GLN A 84 -2.68 -11.72 9.67
N LYS A 85 -3.53 -12.49 10.35
CA LYS A 85 -4.90 -12.75 9.88
C LYS A 85 -5.71 -11.45 9.78
N ILE A 86 -5.54 -10.54 10.76
CA ILE A 86 -6.21 -9.25 10.72
C ILE A 86 -5.76 -8.45 9.50
N GLU A 87 -4.45 -8.42 9.22
CA GLU A 87 -3.95 -7.70 8.05
C GLU A 87 -4.50 -8.27 6.75
N VAL A 88 -4.49 -9.60 6.59
CA VAL A 88 -5.00 -10.25 5.38
C VAL A 88 -6.49 -9.95 5.22
N GLU A 89 -7.27 -10.05 6.30
CA GLU A 89 -8.70 -9.74 6.27
C GLU A 89 -8.94 -8.28 5.87
N LEU A 90 -8.15 -7.36 6.43
CA LEU A 90 -8.28 -5.94 6.11
C LEU A 90 -8.01 -5.67 4.62
N ILE A 91 -6.92 -6.24 4.08
CA ILE A 91 -6.59 -6.07 2.65
C ILE A 91 -7.74 -6.59 1.78
N ARG A 92 -8.28 -7.76 2.12
CA ARG A 92 -9.41 -8.33 1.36
C ARG A 92 -10.65 -7.44 1.45
N MET A 93 -10.99 -6.98 2.66
CA MET A 93 -12.16 -6.11 2.82
C MET A 93 -12.04 -4.84 1.97
N ILE A 94 -10.88 -4.19 2.00
CA ILE A 94 -10.68 -2.96 1.23
C ILE A 94 -10.70 -3.25 -0.26
N SER A 95 -9.93 -4.25 -0.71
CA SER A 95 -9.80 -4.51 -2.14
C SER A 95 -11.10 -5.07 -2.74
N GLU A 96 -11.75 -6.00 -2.05
CA GLU A 96 -12.92 -6.71 -2.60
C GLU A 96 -14.22 -5.92 -2.41
N GLU A 97 -14.47 -5.38 -1.21
CA GLU A 97 -15.75 -4.75 -0.89
C GLU A 97 -15.80 -3.25 -1.23
N ILE A 98 -14.66 -2.55 -1.20
CA ILE A 98 -14.62 -1.12 -1.50
C ILE A 98 -14.10 -0.87 -2.91
N LEU A 99 -13.08 -1.61 -3.33
CA LEU A 99 -12.36 -1.33 -4.58
C LEU A 99 -12.62 -2.40 -5.66
N ASN A 100 -13.71 -3.15 -5.54
CA ASN A 100 -14.28 -4.03 -6.58
C ASN A 100 -13.29 -5.07 -7.15
N ALA A 101 -12.36 -5.55 -6.32
CA ALA A 101 -11.46 -6.63 -6.74
C ALA A 101 -12.19 -7.97 -6.74
N GLU A 102 -11.75 -8.88 -7.61
CA GLU A 102 -12.19 -10.28 -7.51
C GLU A 102 -11.60 -10.90 -6.24
N GLU A 103 -12.26 -11.91 -5.71
CA GLU A 103 -11.83 -12.58 -4.49
C GLU A 103 -10.36 -13.02 -4.59
N LYS A 104 -9.56 -12.61 -3.61
CA LYS A 104 -8.14 -12.99 -3.47
C LYS A 104 -7.27 -12.65 -4.68
N SER A 105 -7.68 -11.64 -5.47
CA SER A 105 -6.93 -11.21 -6.67
C SER A 105 -5.94 -10.08 -6.40
N VAL A 106 -5.80 -9.66 -5.13
CA VAL A 106 -4.96 -8.52 -4.75
C VAL A 106 -4.03 -8.93 -3.61
N ASP A 107 -2.78 -8.52 -3.70
CA ASP A 107 -1.81 -8.58 -2.62
C ASP A 107 -1.67 -7.20 -1.99
N GLY A 108 -1.28 -7.16 -0.72
CA GLY A 108 -1.10 -5.88 -0.06
C GLY A 108 -0.67 -6.01 1.38
N TYR A 109 -0.39 -4.86 1.97
CA TYR A 109 0.02 -4.80 3.37
C TYR A 109 -0.29 -3.41 3.95
N VAL A 110 -0.31 -3.35 5.29
CA VAL A 110 -0.49 -2.07 5.99
C VAL A 110 0.86 -1.35 6.06
N ALA A 111 0.95 -0.24 5.35
CA ALA A 111 2.12 0.62 5.28
C ALA A 111 2.04 1.71 6.35
N PRO A 112 3.16 2.32 6.73
CA PRO A 112 3.10 3.43 7.70
C PRO A 112 2.38 4.68 7.17
N GLY A 113 2.16 4.77 5.87
CA GLY A 113 1.41 5.87 5.27
C GLY A 113 1.55 5.90 3.75
N GLY A 114 0.74 6.76 3.11
CA GLY A 114 0.66 6.82 1.65
C GLY A 114 1.97 7.10 0.94
N THR A 115 2.88 7.85 1.56
CA THR A 115 4.18 8.10 0.92
C THR A 115 4.94 6.79 0.68
N GLU A 116 5.03 5.94 1.71
CA GLU A 116 5.73 4.66 1.58
C GLU A 116 4.99 3.75 0.61
N ALA A 117 3.66 3.70 0.71
CA ALA A 117 2.84 2.88 -0.18
C ALA A 117 3.00 3.29 -1.65
N ASN A 118 3.02 4.61 -1.93
CA ASN A 118 3.25 5.11 -3.30
C ASN A 118 4.65 4.73 -3.81
N ILE A 119 5.67 4.84 -2.95
CA ILE A 119 7.04 4.48 -3.35
C ILE A 119 7.15 2.96 -3.57
N GLN A 120 6.43 2.16 -2.79
CA GLN A 120 6.36 0.70 -3.00
C GLN A 120 5.87 0.38 -4.43
N ALA A 121 4.82 1.06 -4.90
CA ALA A 121 4.33 0.86 -6.26
C ALA A 121 5.42 1.17 -7.30
N LEU A 122 6.07 2.32 -7.15
CA LEU A 122 7.14 2.72 -8.07
C LEU A 122 8.29 1.70 -8.08
N TRP A 123 8.64 1.17 -6.88
CA TRP A 123 9.71 0.18 -6.75
C TRP A 123 9.37 -1.10 -7.48
N VAL A 124 8.15 -1.60 -7.29
CA VAL A 124 7.67 -2.82 -7.99
C VAL A 124 7.75 -2.62 -9.50
N TYR A 125 7.23 -1.50 -10.02
CA TYR A 125 7.17 -1.29 -11.47
C TYR A 125 8.54 -1.01 -12.08
N ARG A 126 9.40 -0.26 -11.37
CA ARG A 126 10.79 -0.09 -11.82
C ARG A 126 11.46 -1.45 -11.98
N ASN A 127 11.36 -2.29 -10.95
CA ASN A 127 11.99 -3.61 -10.97
C ASN A 127 11.39 -4.51 -12.06
N TYR A 128 10.08 -4.46 -12.26
CA TYR A 128 9.42 -5.17 -13.35
C TYR A 128 10.03 -4.79 -14.69
N TYR A 129 10.14 -3.50 -14.99
CA TYR A 129 10.72 -3.08 -16.26
C TYR A 129 12.19 -3.48 -16.39
N MET A 130 12.94 -3.41 -15.30
CA MET A 130 14.35 -3.82 -15.32
C MET A 130 14.51 -5.33 -15.53
N GLN A 131 13.68 -6.13 -14.86
CA GLN A 131 13.79 -7.61 -14.94
C GLN A 131 13.25 -8.16 -16.25
N GLU A 132 12.09 -7.67 -16.69
CA GLU A 132 11.40 -8.25 -17.87
C GLU A 132 11.88 -7.65 -19.19
N PHE A 133 12.33 -6.40 -19.20
CA PHE A 133 12.69 -5.69 -20.43
C PHE A 133 14.15 -5.25 -20.47
N GLY A 134 14.90 -5.48 -19.40
CA GLY A 134 16.28 -5.00 -19.33
C GLY A 134 16.41 -3.49 -19.27
N ALA A 135 15.35 -2.80 -18.80
CA ALA A 135 15.33 -1.35 -18.74
C ALA A 135 16.41 -0.82 -17.78
N LYS A 136 16.96 0.33 -18.11
CA LYS A 136 17.78 1.10 -17.16
C LYS A 136 16.85 2.05 -16.40
N ALA A 137 17.22 2.40 -15.17
CA ALA A 137 16.35 3.25 -14.34
C ALA A 137 16.07 4.60 -15.03
N ASP A 138 17.04 5.16 -15.71
CA ASP A 138 16.88 6.46 -16.40
C ASP A 138 16.06 6.36 -17.69
N GLU A 139 15.66 5.15 -18.12
CA GLU A 139 14.71 4.95 -19.23
C GLU A 139 13.26 4.84 -18.74
N ILE A 140 13.03 4.93 -17.43
CA ILE A 140 11.71 4.78 -16.81
C ILE A 140 11.26 6.13 -16.25
N ALA A 141 10.01 6.51 -16.50
CA ALA A 141 9.45 7.75 -15.94
C ALA A 141 8.15 7.48 -15.20
N VAL A 142 7.97 8.18 -14.08
CA VAL A 142 6.67 8.28 -13.42
C VAL A 142 6.00 9.58 -13.86
N MET A 143 4.77 9.49 -14.38
CA MET A 143 3.97 10.59 -14.93
C MET A 143 2.79 10.85 -13.99
N PHE A 144 2.65 12.07 -13.49
CA PHE A 144 1.63 12.42 -12.50
C PHE A 144 1.21 13.89 -12.67
N SER A 145 0.00 14.22 -12.23
CA SER A 145 -0.49 15.60 -12.36
C SER A 145 0.31 16.54 -11.45
N SER A 146 0.37 17.83 -11.83
CA SER A 146 1.02 18.84 -11.01
C SER A 146 0.38 18.98 -9.62
N ASP A 147 -0.82 18.42 -9.42
CA ASP A 147 -1.51 18.43 -8.13
C ASP A 147 -1.22 17.18 -7.29
N SER A 148 -0.49 16.21 -7.84
CA SER A 148 -0.18 14.97 -7.15
C SER A 148 0.73 15.19 -5.95
N HIS A 149 0.68 14.24 -5.04
CA HIS A 149 1.45 14.31 -3.81
C HIS A 149 2.96 14.23 -4.09
N TYR A 150 3.75 14.95 -3.30
CA TYR A 150 5.22 15.02 -3.47
C TYR A 150 5.93 13.68 -3.36
N SER A 151 5.25 12.64 -2.87
CA SER A 151 5.83 11.29 -2.75
C SER A 151 6.36 10.76 -4.09
N PHE A 152 5.77 11.18 -5.22
CA PHE A 152 6.22 10.71 -6.53
C PHE A 152 7.57 11.33 -6.92
N TYR A 153 7.81 12.59 -6.58
CA TYR A 153 9.15 13.19 -6.73
C TYR A 153 10.16 12.48 -5.84
N LYS A 154 9.78 12.24 -4.57
CA LYS A 154 10.65 11.56 -3.61
C LYS A 154 10.98 10.15 -4.07
N GLY A 155 9.97 9.39 -4.48
CA GLY A 155 10.15 8.01 -4.97
C GLY A 155 11.02 7.96 -6.22
N ALA A 156 10.77 8.84 -7.18
CA ALA A 156 11.57 8.90 -8.40
C ALA A 156 13.05 9.15 -8.06
N ASN A 157 13.30 10.10 -7.16
CA ASN A 157 14.67 10.41 -6.72
C ASN A 157 15.33 9.21 -6.07
N LEU A 158 14.63 8.56 -5.12
CA LEU A 158 15.17 7.39 -4.42
C LEU A 158 15.46 6.22 -5.35
N LEU A 159 14.61 6.02 -6.36
CA LEU A 159 14.69 4.87 -7.25
C LEU A 159 15.52 5.12 -8.52
N GLY A 160 15.97 6.36 -8.72
CA GLY A 160 16.77 6.74 -9.88
C GLY A 160 15.99 6.81 -11.19
N ILE A 161 14.65 6.88 -11.12
CA ILE A 161 13.79 7.02 -12.30
C ILE A 161 13.45 8.49 -12.53
N ARG A 162 12.87 8.82 -13.69
CA ARG A 162 12.54 10.20 -14.04
C ARG A 162 11.15 10.58 -13.53
N ALA A 163 11.00 11.78 -12.97
CA ALA A 163 9.72 12.32 -12.53
C ALA A 163 9.22 13.32 -13.58
N ARG A 164 7.97 13.16 -14.02
CA ARG A 164 7.32 14.05 -15.00
C ARG A 164 6.00 14.54 -14.43
N SER A 165 5.96 15.82 -14.09
CA SER A 165 4.75 16.49 -13.61
C SER A 165 3.98 17.03 -14.82
N ILE A 166 2.72 16.64 -14.94
CA ILE A 166 1.86 17.02 -16.07
C ILE A 166 1.01 18.22 -15.65
N PRO A 167 1.04 19.32 -16.38
CA PRO A 167 0.18 20.47 -16.08
C PRO A 167 -1.30 20.09 -16.13
N VAL A 168 -2.08 20.67 -15.24
CA VAL A 168 -3.54 20.48 -15.20
C VAL A 168 -4.24 21.78 -15.59
N ASP A 169 -5.48 21.64 -16.03
CA ASP A 169 -6.34 22.79 -16.30
C ASP A 169 -6.54 23.60 -15.01
N LYS A 170 -6.53 24.90 -15.11
CA LYS A 170 -6.57 25.78 -13.94
C LYS A 170 -7.95 25.84 -13.25
N GLU A 171 -9.01 25.55 -14.00
CA GLU A 171 -10.37 25.63 -13.46
C GLU A 171 -10.85 24.31 -12.89
N ASN A 172 -10.75 23.23 -13.69
CA ASN A 172 -11.27 21.93 -13.29
C ASN A 172 -10.21 20.96 -12.78
N ARG A 173 -8.93 21.36 -12.85
CA ARG A 173 -7.78 20.58 -12.33
C ARG A 173 -7.58 19.22 -13.01
N SER A 174 -8.10 19.06 -14.24
CA SER A 174 -7.97 17.81 -14.97
C SER A 174 -6.71 17.79 -15.85
N ILE A 175 -6.21 16.60 -16.14
CA ILE A 175 -5.18 16.37 -17.15
C ILE A 175 -5.90 16.25 -18.50
N SER A 176 -5.50 17.01 -19.52
CA SER A 176 -6.05 16.77 -20.85
C SER A 176 -5.22 15.71 -21.57
N SER A 177 -5.90 14.97 -22.47
CA SER A 177 -5.23 13.93 -23.27
C SER A 177 -4.12 14.51 -24.14
N GLU A 178 -4.35 15.72 -24.69
CA GLU A 178 -3.38 16.38 -25.56
C GLU A 178 -2.12 16.77 -24.80
N ILE A 179 -2.28 17.29 -23.57
CA ILE A 179 -1.13 17.66 -22.74
C ILE A 179 -0.36 16.41 -22.31
N LEU A 180 -1.08 15.36 -21.91
CA LEU A 180 -0.46 14.10 -21.52
C LEU A 180 0.34 13.51 -22.69
N GLU A 181 -0.27 13.46 -23.89
CA GLU A 181 0.39 12.96 -25.10
C GLU A 181 1.68 13.74 -25.38
N ALA A 182 1.60 15.08 -25.36
CA ALA A 182 2.77 15.93 -25.60
C ALA A 182 3.89 15.66 -24.57
N GLN A 183 3.52 15.49 -23.29
CA GLN A 183 4.51 15.20 -22.23
C GLN A 183 5.15 13.81 -22.40
N ILE A 184 4.39 12.83 -22.89
CA ILE A 184 4.93 11.50 -23.21
C ILE A 184 5.91 11.60 -24.37
N GLU A 185 5.54 12.30 -25.45
CA GLU A 185 6.41 12.48 -26.61
C GLU A 185 7.71 13.17 -26.22
N GLU A 186 7.62 14.21 -25.37
CA GLU A 186 8.81 14.90 -24.88
C GLU A 186 9.69 13.95 -24.06
N ALA A 187 9.08 13.13 -23.20
CA ALA A 187 9.83 12.13 -22.41
C ALA A 187 10.52 11.11 -23.34
N GLN A 188 9.83 10.65 -24.39
CA GLN A 188 10.42 9.72 -25.35
C GLN A 188 11.63 10.36 -26.06
N ALA A 189 11.55 11.65 -26.40
CA ALA A 189 12.66 12.36 -27.04
C ALA A 189 13.87 12.45 -26.09
N GLU A 190 13.66 12.36 -24.78
CA GLU A 190 14.73 12.34 -23.78
C GLU A 190 15.23 10.93 -23.46
N GLY A 191 14.70 9.91 -24.14
CA GLY A 191 15.15 8.53 -23.97
C GLY A 191 14.29 7.66 -23.06
N ILE A 192 13.14 8.16 -22.59
CA ILE A 192 12.22 7.36 -21.77
C ILE A 192 11.50 6.35 -22.67
N LYS A 193 11.40 5.12 -22.20
CA LYS A 193 10.78 4.01 -22.93
C LYS A 193 9.66 3.34 -22.14
N TYR A 194 9.67 3.47 -20.81
CA TYR A 194 8.77 2.74 -19.91
C TYR A 194 8.12 3.74 -18.97
N PHE A 195 6.82 3.55 -18.72
CA PHE A 195 6.03 4.56 -18.03
C PHE A 195 5.27 3.98 -16.85
N ILE A 196 5.24 4.76 -15.77
CA ILE A 196 4.38 4.52 -14.61
C ILE A 196 3.46 5.73 -14.55
N ALA A 197 2.16 5.51 -14.71
CA ALA A 197 1.17 6.58 -14.69
C ALA A 197 0.47 6.61 -13.33
N ILE A 198 0.23 7.81 -12.82
CA ILE A 198 -0.48 8.00 -11.55
C ILE A 198 -1.83 8.63 -11.84
N ALA A 199 -2.89 8.02 -11.31
CA ALA A 199 -4.23 8.59 -11.31
C ALA A 199 -4.61 8.92 -9.88
N ASN A 200 -4.95 10.18 -9.60
CA ASN A 200 -5.32 10.61 -8.25
C ASN A 200 -6.79 10.35 -7.97
N MET A 201 -7.08 9.74 -6.82
CA MET A 201 -8.42 9.61 -6.29
C MET A 201 -8.57 10.64 -5.16
N SER A 202 -8.83 11.89 -5.55
CA SER A 202 -8.95 13.05 -4.68
C SER A 202 -7.59 13.54 -4.14
N THR A 203 -7.02 14.54 -4.82
CA THR A 203 -5.77 15.16 -4.35
C THR A 203 -5.99 15.93 -3.05
N THR A 204 -4.95 15.99 -2.22
CA THR A 204 -5.04 16.59 -0.88
C THR A 204 -5.47 18.06 -0.90
N LEU A 205 -4.95 18.85 -1.84
CA LEU A 205 -5.19 20.30 -1.84
C LEU A 205 -6.49 20.67 -2.54
N PHE A 206 -6.77 20.06 -3.68
CA PHE A 206 -7.91 20.47 -4.52
C PHE A 206 -9.06 19.47 -4.56
N GLY A 207 -8.84 18.26 -4.07
CA GLY A 207 -9.84 17.19 -4.17
C GLY A 207 -10.05 16.71 -5.61
N SER A 208 -9.15 17.06 -6.51
CA SER A 208 -9.29 16.70 -7.94
C SER A 208 -9.09 15.19 -8.14
N VAL A 209 -9.75 14.67 -9.16
CA VAL A 209 -9.77 13.24 -9.47
C VAL A 209 -9.39 13.06 -10.93
N ASP A 210 -8.51 12.11 -11.20
CA ASP A 210 -8.10 11.80 -12.57
C ASP A 210 -8.91 10.65 -13.13
N ASP A 211 -9.06 10.61 -14.44
CA ASP A 211 -9.75 9.51 -15.13
C ASP A 211 -8.72 8.46 -15.57
N PRO A 212 -8.71 7.27 -14.96
CA PRO A 212 -7.72 6.24 -15.31
C PRO A 212 -7.87 5.75 -16.75
N ASN A 213 -9.09 5.75 -17.28
CA ASN A 213 -9.33 5.27 -18.65
C ASN A 213 -8.83 6.29 -19.67
N GLN A 214 -8.97 7.59 -19.40
CA GLN A 214 -8.41 8.62 -20.24
C GLN A 214 -6.88 8.52 -20.28
N ILE A 215 -6.26 8.34 -19.11
CA ILE A 215 -4.81 8.20 -19.03
C ILE A 215 -4.36 6.96 -19.82
N ALA A 216 -4.99 5.81 -19.57
CA ALA A 216 -4.65 4.57 -20.26
C ALA A 216 -4.81 4.70 -21.78
N ALA A 217 -5.89 5.34 -22.25
CA ALA A 217 -6.16 5.50 -23.68
C ALA A 217 -5.02 6.21 -24.41
N VAL A 218 -4.38 7.21 -23.76
CA VAL A 218 -3.26 7.92 -24.39
C VAL A 218 -2.07 7.00 -24.58
N PHE A 219 -1.71 6.19 -23.56
CA PHE A 219 -0.60 5.25 -23.68
C PHE A 219 -0.90 4.16 -24.71
N GLU A 220 -2.15 3.68 -24.74
CA GLU A 220 -2.56 2.65 -25.70
C GLU A 220 -2.52 3.18 -27.13
N LYS A 221 -2.98 4.41 -27.36
CA LYS A 221 -2.91 5.08 -28.66
C LYS A 221 -1.47 5.15 -29.17
N LEU A 222 -0.53 5.42 -28.26
CA LEU A 222 0.89 5.53 -28.59
C LEU A 222 1.62 4.17 -28.62
N GLU A 223 0.90 3.08 -28.33
CA GLU A 223 1.44 1.73 -28.24
C GLU A 223 2.62 1.60 -27.30
N LEU A 224 2.53 2.29 -26.13
CA LEU A 224 3.61 2.33 -25.15
C LEU A 224 3.28 1.47 -23.92
N PRO A 225 4.28 0.79 -23.35
CA PRO A 225 4.07 0.04 -22.12
C PRO A 225 3.88 1.00 -20.94
N PHE A 226 2.89 0.74 -20.11
CA PHE A 226 2.64 1.54 -18.90
C PHE A 226 2.11 0.67 -17.79
N LYS A 227 2.28 1.17 -16.56
CA LYS A 227 1.65 0.64 -15.35
C LYS A 227 0.88 1.79 -14.71
N LEU A 228 -0.32 1.51 -14.19
CA LEU A 228 -1.17 2.56 -13.65
C LEU A 228 -1.42 2.35 -12.16
N HIS A 229 -0.98 3.31 -11.37
CA HIS A 229 -1.15 3.34 -9.91
C HIS A 229 -2.16 4.40 -9.53
N VAL A 230 -3.09 4.06 -8.64
CA VAL A 230 -4.06 5.02 -8.12
C VAL A 230 -3.60 5.52 -6.75
N ASP A 231 -3.39 6.83 -6.63
CA ASP A 231 -3.15 7.46 -5.34
C ASP A 231 -4.49 7.85 -4.73
N GLY A 232 -5.03 6.96 -3.91
CA GLY A 232 -6.25 7.17 -3.13
C GLY A 232 -5.96 7.46 -1.66
N ALA A 233 -4.72 7.88 -1.34
CA ALA A 233 -4.35 8.12 0.05
C ALA A 233 -5.33 9.05 0.77
N PHE A 234 -5.82 10.09 0.08
CA PHE A 234 -6.79 11.01 0.68
C PHE A 234 -8.23 10.53 0.46
N GLY A 235 -8.61 10.22 -0.78
CA GLY A 235 -10.00 9.97 -1.13
C GLY A 235 -10.47 8.52 -1.04
N GLY A 236 -9.57 7.56 -0.83
CA GLY A 236 -9.88 6.13 -0.98
C GLY A 236 -10.98 5.59 -0.08
N PHE A 237 -11.23 6.22 1.05
CA PHE A 237 -12.31 5.80 1.96
C PHE A 237 -13.55 6.69 1.89
N ILE A 238 -13.62 7.60 0.91
CA ILE A 238 -14.80 8.45 0.70
C ILE A 238 -15.29 8.36 -0.75
N TYR A 239 -14.36 8.53 -1.70
CA TYR A 239 -14.71 8.67 -3.11
C TYR A 239 -15.46 7.46 -3.68
N PRO A 240 -15.07 6.21 -3.40
CA PRO A 240 -15.82 5.05 -3.94
C PRO A 240 -17.29 5.01 -3.49
N PHE A 241 -17.57 5.54 -2.30
CA PHE A 241 -18.95 5.55 -1.76
C PHE A 241 -19.78 6.70 -2.32
N THR A 242 -19.13 7.82 -2.66
CA THR A 242 -19.84 9.01 -3.17
C THR A 242 -19.93 9.01 -4.70
N ASN A 243 -19.09 8.22 -5.36
CA ASN A 243 -19.00 8.13 -6.82
C ASN A 243 -18.88 6.67 -7.23
N PRO A 244 -19.96 5.88 -7.05
CA PRO A 244 -19.89 4.43 -7.28
C PRO A 244 -19.65 4.04 -8.75
N GLU A 245 -19.85 4.97 -9.67
CA GLU A 245 -19.56 4.75 -11.10
C GLU A 245 -18.09 5.02 -11.46
N SER A 246 -17.29 5.43 -10.50
CA SER A 246 -15.86 5.68 -10.72
C SER A 246 -15.14 4.41 -11.15
N GLU A 247 -14.15 4.56 -12.03
CA GLU A 247 -13.33 3.45 -12.52
C GLU A 247 -11.97 3.36 -11.82
N LEU A 248 -11.78 4.09 -10.70
CA LEU A 248 -10.53 4.07 -9.92
C LEU A 248 -10.53 2.90 -8.92
N HIS A 249 -10.65 1.68 -9.44
CA HIS A 249 -10.77 0.47 -8.60
C HIS A 249 -10.26 -0.76 -9.37
N PHE A 250 -10.08 -1.88 -8.66
CA PHE A 250 -9.52 -3.10 -9.25
C PHE A 250 -10.46 -3.81 -10.24
N GLY A 251 -11.75 -3.50 -10.24
CA GLY A 251 -12.66 -3.97 -11.29
C GLY A 251 -12.29 -3.43 -12.66
N ASN A 252 -11.55 -2.32 -12.72
CA ASN A 252 -11.02 -1.77 -13.97
C ASN A 252 -9.67 -2.43 -14.26
N PRO A 253 -9.56 -3.22 -15.37
CA PRO A 253 -8.32 -3.93 -15.66
C PRO A 253 -7.12 -3.03 -15.95
N LYS A 254 -7.34 -1.72 -16.17
CA LYS A 254 -6.25 -0.77 -16.40
C LYS A 254 -5.54 -0.40 -15.10
N VAL A 255 -6.19 -0.57 -13.95
CA VAL A 255 -5.62 -0.20 -12.65
C VAL A 255 -4.78 -1.36 -12.12
N ASP A 256 -3.49 -1.11 -11.89
CA ASP A 256 -2.55 -2.14 -11.42
C ASP A 256 -2.38 -2.15 -9.90
N SER A 257 -2.40 -0.97 -9.26
CA SER A 257 -2.23 -0.88 -7.79
C SER A 257 -2.92 0.37 -7.25
N ILE A 258 -3.22 0.35 -5.95
CA ILE A 258 -3.93 1.46 -5.27
C ILE A 258 -3.33 1.64 -3.87
N THR A 259 -3.12 2.91 -3.49
CA THR A 259 -2.79 3.31 -2.11
C THR A 259 -4.02 3.97 -1.49
N VAL A 260 -4.33 3.62 -0.23
CA VAL A 260 -5.33 4.36 0.57
C VAL A 260 -4.77 4.57 1.98
N ASP A 261 -5.17 5.64 2.67
CA ASP A 261 -4.70 5.91 4.05
C ASP A 261 -5.89 5.91 5.00
N ALA A 262 -5.97 4.88 5.84
CA ALA A 262 -7.04 4.79 6.84
C ALA A 262 -6.94 5.90 7.89
N HIS A 263 -5.71 6.38 8.18
CA HIS A 263 -5.54 7.45 9.15
C HIS A 263 -5.91 8.85 8.61
N LYS A 264 -6.37 8.93 7.36
CA LYS A 264 -6.92 10.17 6.79
C LYS A 264 -8.45 10.15 6.92
N MET A 265 -9.17 9.86 5.86
CA MET A 265 -10.63 10.01 5.85
C MET A 265 -11.38 8.94 6.67
N LEU A 266 -10.78 7.79 6.91
CA LEU A 266 -11.38 6.77 7.79
C LEU A 266 -11.14 7.06 9.27
N MET A 267 -10.26 8.03 9.60
CA MET A 267 -9.96 8.46 10.97
C MET A 267 -9.40 7.35 11.86
N ALA A 268 -8.72 6.38 11.27
CA ALA A 268 -8.04 5.33 12.03
C ALA A 268 -6.78 5.90 12.73
N PRO A 269 -6.20 5.19 13.68
CA PRO A 269 -4.94 5.64 14.30
C PRO A 269 -3.83 5.84 13.28
N TYR A 270 -2.93 6.76 13.56
CA TYR A 270 -1.83 7.12 12.68
C TYR A 270 -0.94 5.90 12.38
N GLY A 271 -0.41 5.85 11.17
CA GLY A 271 0.44 4.75 10.75
C GLY A 271 -0.32 3.64 10.02
N THR A 272 -1.51 3.95 9.50
CA THR A 272 -2.35 2.96 8.85
C THR A 272 -2.60 3.34 7.38
N GLY A 273 -1.52 3.43 6.62
CA GLY A 273 -1.60 3.44 5.16
C GLY A 273 -1.79 2.01 4.67
N VAL A 274 -2.31 1.85 3.47
CA VAL A 274 -2.51 0.53 2.88
C VAL A 274 -2.04 0.56 1.43
N PHE A 275 -1.14 -0.36 1.13
CA PHE A 275 -0.69 -0.61 -0.24
C PHE A 275 -1.37 -1.86 -0.78
N MET A 276 -1.90 -1.78 -1.99
CA MET A 276 -2.57 -2.91 -2.65
C MET A 276 -2.15 -2.97 -4.11
N ILE A 277 -1.94 -4.19 -4.62
CA ILE A 277 -1.47 -4.42 -5.99
C ILE A 277 -2.04 -5.75 -6.49
N ARG A 278 -2.28 -5.88 -7.78
CA ARG A 278 -2.77 -7.14 -8.35
C ARG A 278 -1.89 -8.31 -7.94
N LYS A 279 -2.52 -9.47 -7.78
CA LYS A 279 -1.90 -10.70 -7.26
C LYS A 279 -0.57 -10.99 -7.93
N ASN A 280 0.41 -11.33 -7.12
CA ASN A 280 1.78 -11.72 -7.50
C ASN A 280 2.69 -10.59 -8.00
N TRP A 281 2.16 -9.38 -8.28
CA TRP A 281 3.01 -8.29 -8.77
C TRP A 281 4.01 -7.79 -7.73
N ILE A 282 3.65 -7.88 -6.45
CA ILE A 282 4.54 -7.41 -5.38
C ILE A 282 5.88 -8.19 -5.37
N GLN A 283 5.89 -9.38 -5.98
CA GLN A 283 7.10 -10.22 -6.02
C GLN A 283 8.26 -9.57 -6.77
N TYR A 284 8.01 -8.59 -7.62
CA TYR A 284 9.09 -7.83 -8.28
C TYR A 284 9.88 -6.96 -7.30
N ALA A 285 9.34 -6.70 -6.09
CA ALA A 285 10.00 -5.80 -5.14
C ALA A 285 11.30 -6.37 -4.58
N ALA A 286 11.28 -7.55 -4.00
CA ALA A 286 12.43 -8.06 -3.27
C ALA A 286 13.03 -9.29 -3.91
N THR A 287 14.31 -9.46 -3.70
CA THR A 287 15.06 -10.56 -4.29
C THR A 287 15.98 -11.28 -3.30
N THR A 288 16.05 -10.79 -2.06
CA THR A 288 16.99 -11.32 -1.08
C THR A 288 16.27 -11.99 0.07
N GLU A 289 16.59 -13.26 0.30
CA GLU A 289 16.04 -14.03 1.40
C GLU A 289 16.77 -13.71 2.70
N ALA A 290 16.02 -13.46 3.75
CA ALA A 290 16.58 -13.29 5.09
C ALA A 290 16.54 -14.64 5.81
N SER A 291 17.67 -15.05 6.34
CA SER A 291 17.80 -16.40 6.93
C SER A 291 16.97 -16.62 8.21
N TYR A 292 16.50 -15.53 8.82
CA TYR A 292 15.72 -15.59 10.07
C TYR A 292 14.22 -15.34 9.87
N VAL A 293 13.78 -15.24 8.62
CA VAL A 293 12.37 -15.01 8.26
C VAL A 293 11.95 -16.08 7.26
N GLN A 294 10.75 -16.59 7.38
CA GLN A 294 10.21 -17.53 6.41
C GLN A 294 9.81 -16.80 5.14
N GLY A 295 10.55 -17.05 4.06
CA GLY A 295 10.26 -16.46 2.75
C GLY A 295 10.98 -15.15 2.51
N LEU A 296 10.52 -14.44 1.50
CA LEU A 296 11.11 -13.20 1.04
C LEU A 296 10.32 -12.00 1.55
N ASP A 297 11.02 -10.95 1.93
CA ASP A 297 10.37 -9.69 2.29
C ASP A 297 10.19 -8.83 1.04
N TYR A 298 8.95 -8.64 0.65
CA TYR A 298 8.58 -7.84 -0.53
C TYR A 298 8.15 -6.43 -0.14
N THR A 299 8.25 -6.06 1.15
CA THR A 299 7.82 -4.74 1.62
C THR A 299 9.02 -3.82 1.82
N MET A 300 8.81 -2.53 1.56
CA MET A 300 9.90 -1.55 1.63
C MET A 300 10.43 -1.38 3.06
N VAL A 301 9.56 -1.48 4.05
CA VAL A 301 9.94 -1.14 5.42
C VAL A 301 10.54 -2.30 6.23
N GLY A 302 10.40 -3.53 5.78
CA GLY A 302 10.82 -4.67 6.59
C GLY A 302 9.95 -4.82 7.83
N SER A 303 10.52 -4.66 9.01
CA SER A 303 9.75 -4.82 10.26
C SER A 303 8.67 -3.75 10.41
N ARG A 304 7.42 -4.21 10.60
CA ARG A 304 6.25 -3.35 10.83
C ARG A 304 5.61 -3.71 12.16
N SER A 305 5.10 -2.71 12.89
CA SER A 305 4.37 -2.95 14.13
C SER A 305 3.04 -3.65 13.84
N GLY A 306 2.65 -4.58 14.70
CA GLY A 306 1.32 -5.20 14.67
C GLY A 306 0.16 -4.21 14.85
N UNK A 307 0.50 -3.16 15.25
CA UNK A 307 -0.44 -2.12 15.39
C UNK A 307 -1.16 -1.77 14.14
N UNK A 308 -0.58 -1.90 13.28
CA UNK A 308 -1.16 -1.71 12.01
C UNK A 308 -2.32 -2.59 11.75
N UNK A 309 -2.16 -3.60 12.09
CA UNK A 309 -3.16 -4.54 11.90
C UNK A 309 -4.26 -4.46 12.90
N UNK A 310 -3.91 -4.08 13.88
CA UNK A 310 -4.86 -3.86 14.88
C UNK A 310 -5.58 -2.59 14.66
N UNK A 311 -4.90 -1.90 14.21
CA UNK A 311 -5.47 -0.68 13.87
C UNK A 311 -6.43 -0.69 12.86
#